data_454488b7129dd722ccc040ca6fd2597a
#
_entry.id   454488b7129dd722ccc040ca6fd2597a
#
_cell.length_a   1.000
_cell.length_b   1.000
_cell.length_c   1.000
_cell.angle_alpha   90.00
_cell.angle_beta   90.00
_cell.angle_gamma   90.00
#
_symmetry.space_group_name_H-M   'P 1'
#
loop_
_entity.id
_entity.type
_entity.pdbx_description
1 polymer ?
#
loop_
_entity_poly.entity_id
_entity_poly.type
_entity_poly.pdbx_seq_one_letter_code
_entity_poly.pdbx_strand_id
1 'polypeptide(L)'
;MKKACALLLVICLFFSLSGCQKVLRGTDDLIEKAREIIPVADAENIEITYAGLIGDDEDALIWFVCGNEYQAHYYLPMECKIVGKDAYTFVHEHKPIDRGTDIVALLWNNGYAFLVNNPKCTTIRITDILGTRDISIKEGTYPFVYYNELLPSEYLFLDAEGNEVP
;
A
#
# COMPACT_ATOMS: atom_id res chain seq x y z
N MET A 1 12.02 -45.16 26.30
CA MET A 1 12.60 -44.72 25.04
C MET A 1 11.55 -44.34 23.97
N LYS A 2 10.49 -45.14 23.71
CA LYS A 2 9.46 -44.81 22.67
C LYS A 2 8.71 -43.49 22.91
N LYS A 3 8.43 -43.10 24.18
CA LYS A 3 7.72 -41.84 24.50
C LYS A 3 8.57 -40.58 24.31
N ALA A 4 9.90 -40.67 24.52
CA ALA A 4 10.83 -39.56 24.29
C ALA A 4 11.02 -39.27 22.80
N CYS A 5 11.08 -40.30 21.95
CA CYS A 5 11.16 -40.13 20.50
C CYS A 5 9.90 -39.48 19.91
N ALA A 6 8.70 -39.84 20.43
CA ALA A 6 7.45 -39.23 19.97
C ALA A 6 7.36 -37.74 20.34
N LEU A 7 7.81 -37.34 21.52
CA LEU A 7 7.86 -35.97 21.96
C LEU A 7 8.84 -35.13 21.11
N LEU A 8 10.00 -35.66 20.78
CA LEU A 8 11.00 -35.01 19.93
C LEU A 8 10.48 -34.77 18.50
N LEU A 9 9.74 -35.74 17.96
CA LEU A 9 9.15 -35.67 16.62
C LEU A 9 8.05 -34.61 16.55
N VAL A 10 7.25 -34.46 17.61
CA VAL A 10 6.21 -33.39 17.70
C VAL A 10 6.87 -32.03 17.79
N ILE A 11 7.93 -31.86 18.58
CA ILE A 11 8.66 -30.59 18.68
C ILE A 11 9.31 -30.23 17.35
N CYS A 12 9.92 -31.17 16.63
CA CYS A 12 10.46 -30.90 15.28
C CYS A 12 9.40 -30.51 14.26
N LEU A 13 8.18 -31.08 14.35
CA LEU A 13 7.05 -30.69 13.50
C LEU A 13 6.54 -29.27 13.77
N PHE A 14 6.58 -28.81 15.02
CA PHE A 14 6.22 -27.42 15.34
C PHE A 14 7.26 -26.39 14.86
N PHE A 15 8.54 -26.73 14.82
CA PHE A 15 9.57 -25.85 14.27
C PHE A 15 9.61 -25.82 12.74
N SER A 16 9.09 -26.84 12.05
CA SER A 16 9.01 -26.84 10.59
C SER A 16 7.79 -26.09 10.04
N LEU A 17 6.83 -25.68 10.90
CA LEU A 17 5.64 -24.89 10.55
C LEU A 17 5.86 -23.37 10.69
N SER A 18 6.97 -22.92 11.25
CA SER A 18 7.39 -21.52 11.11
C SER A 18 7.86 -21.30 9.67
N GLY A 19 6.92 -21.18 8.76
CA GLY A 19 7.18 -20.82 7.37
C GLY A 19 8.07 -19.60 7.34
N CYS A 20 9.27 -19.75 6.79
CA CYS A 20 10.18 -18.65 6.58
C CYS A 20 9.47 -17.66 5.65
N GLN A 21 8.89 -16.59 6.19
CA GLN A 21 8.27 -15.57 5.37
C GLN A 21 9.34 -15.04 4.40
N LYS A 22 9.04 -15.11 3.09
CA LYS A 22 9.94 -14.58 2.05
C LYS A 22 10.16 -13.10 2.33
N VAL A 23 11.40 -12.70 2.48
CA VAL A 23 11.78 -11.28 2.57
C VAL A 23 11.81 -10.72 1.15
N LEU A 24 11.00 -9.71 0.90
CA LEU A 24 10.95 -8.97 -0.35
C LEU A 24 12.03 -7.87 -0.32
N ARG A 25 12.82 -7.75 -1.38
CA ARG A 25 13.92 -6.79 -1.45
C ARG A 25 13.80 -5.87 -2.64
N GLY A 26 13.74 -4.56 -2.34
CA GLY A 26 13.61 -3.55 -3.38
C GLY A 26 12.27 -3.61 -4.11
N THR A 27 12.14 -2.77 -5.12
CA THR A 27 10.88 -2.56 -5.85
C THR A 27 10.48 -3.77 -6.70
N ASP A 28 11.45 -4.51 -7.25
CA ASP A 28 11.16 -5.63 -8.16
C ASP A 28 10.46 -6.78 -7.43
N ASP A 29 10.96 -7.18 -6.23
CA ASP A 29 10.30 -8.22 -5.42
C ASP A 29 8.90 -7.77 -4.95
N LEU A 30 8.72 -6.48 -4.69
CA LEU A 30 7.42 -5.90 -4.32
C LEU A 30 6.43 -5.97 -5.49
N ILE A 31 6.86 -5.65 -6.71
CA ILE A 31 6.04 -5.74 -7.93
C ILE A 31 5.70 -7.21 -8.21
N GLU A 32 6.66 -8.12 -8.10
CA GLU A 32 6.41 -9.55 -8.24
C GLU A 32 5.34 -10.03 -7.24
N LYS A 33 5.47 -9.61 -5.97
CA LYS A 33 4.48 -9.94 -4.95
C LYS A 33 3.11 -9.34 -5.25
N ALA A 34 3.04 -8.09 -5.70
CA ALA A 34 1.80 -7.47 -6.11
C ALA A 34 1.12 -8.26 -7.26
N ARG A 35 1.90 -8.78 -8.22
CA ARG A 35 1.41 -9.62 -9.31
C ARG A 35 0.85 -10.96 -8.84
N GLU A 36 1.45 -11.56 -7.81
CA GLU A 36 0.94 -12.81 -7.22
C GLU A 36 -0.41 -12.65 -6.53
N ILE A 37 -0.66 -11.47 -5.93
CA ILE A 37 -1.83 -11.25 -5.06
C ILE A 37 -2.97 -10.51 -5.75
N ILE A 38 -2.73 -9.82 -6.88
CA ILE A 38 -3.80 -9.08 -7.57
C ILE A 38 -4.89 -10.05 -8.07
N PRO A 39 -6.16 -9.85 -7.69
CA PRO A 39 -7.24 -10.79 -7.98
C PRO A 39 -7.81 -10.59 -9.39
N VAL A 40 -6.98 -10.68 -10.42
CA VAL A 40 -7.39 -10.59 -11.83
C VAL A 40 -6.98 -11.83 -12.59
N ALA A 41 -7.81 -12.26 -13.53
CA ALA A 41 -7.64 -13.53 -14.24
C ALA A 41 -6.39 -13.56 -15.14
N ASP A 42 -5.85 -12.41 -15.52
CA ASP A 42 -4.75 -12.25 -16.49
C ASP A 42 -3.63 -11.35 -15.91
N ALA A 43 -3.25 -11.63 -14.66
CA ALA A 43 -2.27 -10.84 -13.93
C ALA A 43 -0.90 -10.73 -14.64
N GLU A 44 -0.55 -11.72 -15.48
CA GLU A 44 0.72 -11.73 -16.24
C GLU A 44 0.77 -10.63 -17.30
N ASN A 45 -0.39 -10.22 -17.83
CA ASN A 45 -0.50 -9.21 -18.88
C ASN A 45 -0.85 -7.81 -18.35
N ILE A 46 -0.95 -7.65 -17.03
CA ILE A 46 -1.19 -6.35 -16.39
C ILE A 46 0.14 -5.69 -16.09
N GLU A 47 0.26 -4.44 -16.48
CA GLU A 47 1.34 -3.58 -16.01
C GLU A 47 1.11 -3.23 -14.54
N ILE A 48 2.13 -3.42 -13.71
CA ILE A 48 2.12 -3.07 -12.29
C ILE A 48 3.25 -2.09 -12.04
N THR A 49 2.88 -0.89 -11.63
CA THR A 49 3.81 0.20 -11.35
C THR A 49 3.81 0.50 -9.85
N TYR A 50 4.98 0.55 -9.26
CA TYR A 50 5.15 1.01 -7.88
C TYR A 50 4.81 2.50 -7.80
N ALA A 51 3.84 2.84 -6.96
CA ALA A 51 3.36 4.21 -6.79
C ALA A 51 4.03 4.92 -5.60
N GLY A 52 4.42 4.17 -4.58
CA GLY A 52 5.08 4.73 -3.41
C GLY A 52 4.85 3.89 -2.16
N LEU A 53 5.54 4.27 -1.09
CA LEU A 53 5.45 3.66 0.23
C LEU A 53 5.20 4.76 1.26
N ILE A 54 4.31 4.48 2.19
CA ILE A 54 4.05 5.26 3.38
C ILE A 54 4.09 4.35 4.60
N GLY A 55 4.43 4.88 5.76
CA GLY A 55 4.47 4.10 6.99
C GLY A 55 5.38 4.70 8.04
N ASP A 56 5.66 3.92 9.06
CA ASP A 56 6.58 4.23 10.16
C ASP A 56 7.83 3.34 10.11
N ASP A 57 8.50 3.14 11.25
CA ASP A 57 9.71 2.31 11.33
C ASP A 57 9.42 0.80 11.26
N GLU A 58 8.19 0.36 11.46
CA GLU A 58 7.80 -1.05 11.55
C GLU A 58 6.83 -1.48 10.45
N ASP A 59 5.86 -0.62 10.12
CA ASP A 59 4.77 -0.92 9.21
C ASP A 59 4.84 -0.06 7.95
N ALA A 60 4.63 -0.69 6.80
CA ALA A 60 4.56 -0.03 5.52
C ALA A 60 3.29 -0.38 4.77
N LEU A 61 2.63 0.63 4.22
CA LEU A 61 1.60 0.48 3.19
C LEU A 61 2.22 0.88 1.85
N ILE A 62 2.26 -0.07 0.94
CA ILE A 62 2.88 0.06 -0.37
C ILE A 62 1.77 0.12 -1.41
N TRP A 63 1.83 1.13 -2.27
CA TRP A 63 0.83 1.35 -3.30
C TRP A 63 1.34 0.98 -4.67
N PHE A 64 0.47 0.33 -5.45
CA PHE A 64 0.70 0.03 -6.86
C PHE A 64 -0.45 0.56 -7.71
N VAL A 65 -0.11 1.03 -8.89
CA VAL A 65 -1.06 1.27 -9.99
C VAL A 65 -0.99 0.08 -10.92
N CYS A 66 -2.11 -0.61 -11.11
CA CYS A 66 -2.20 -1.82 -11.92
C CYS A 66 -3.19 -1.60 -13.05
N GLY A 67 -2.85 -2.04 -14.26
CA GLY A 67 -3.73 -1.94 -15.42
C GLY A 67 -2.95 -1.95 -16.73
N ASN A 68 -3.64 -1.75 -17.83
CA ASN A 68 -3.06 -1.56 -19.14
C ASN A 68 -3.99 -0.70 -20.01
N GLU A 69 -3.64 -0.49 -21.28
CA GLU A 69 -4.42 0.34 -22.20
C GLU A 69 -5.86 -0.17 -22.46
N TYR A 70 -6.13 -1.45 -22.18
CA TYR A 70 -7.44 -2.10 -22.40
C TYR A 70 -8.23 -2.35 -21.14
N GLN A 71 -7.59 -2.29 -19.97
CA GLN A 71 -8.21 -2.59 -18.68
C GLN A 71 -8.16 -1.37 -17.76
N ALA A 72 -9.23 -1.16 -17.02
CA ALA A 72 -9.29 -0.11 -16.01
C ALA A 72 -8.13 -0.26 -15.02
N HIS A 73 -7.58 0.87 -14.60
CA HIS A 73 -6.56 0.88 -13.57
C HIS A 73 -7.16 0.50 -12.21
N TYR A 74 -6.43 -0.30 -11.46
CA TYR A 74 -6.70 -0.60 -10.07
C TYR A 74 -5.58 -0.03 -9.21
N TYR A 75 -5.94 0.46 -8.04
CA TYR A 75 -4.97 0.81 -7.02
C TYR A 75 -4.90 -0.33 -6.02
N LEU A 76 -3.74 -0.96 -5.90
CA LEU A 76 -3.51 -2.10 -5.01
C LEU A 76 -2.68 -1.65 -3.81
N PRO A 77 -3.28 -1.52 -2.61
CA PRO A 77 -2.54 -1.32 -1.37
C PRO A 77 -2.09 -2.68 -0.82
N MET A 78 -0.81 -2.78 -0.48
CA MET A 78 -0.19 -3.96 0.11
C MET A 78 0.50 -3.59 1.42
N GLU A 79 0.15 -4.28 2.49
CA GLU A 79 0.73 -4.07 3.81
C GLU A 79 1.92 -4.98 4.05
N CYS A 80 3.00 -4.40 4.55
CA CYS A 80 4.25 -5.08 4.83
C CYS A 80 4.81 -4.66 6.18
N LYS A 81 5.63 -5.52 6.80
CA LYS A 81 6.53 -5.15 7.88
C LYS A 81 7.89 -4.76 7.29
N ILE A 82 8.48 -3.68 7.81
CA ILE A 82 9.84 -3.29 7.49
C ILE A 82 10.79 -4.13 8.34
N VAL A 83 11.66 -4.92 7.70
CA VAL A 83 12.60 -5.83 8.39
C VAL A 83 14.06 -5.43 8.16
N GLY A 84 14.29 -4.35 7.43
CA GLY A 84 15.61 -3.80 7.17
C GLY A 84 15.57 -2.75 6.05
N LYS A 85 16.74 -2.24 5.68
CA LYS A 85 16.81 -1.29 4.57
C LYS A 85 16.36 -1.96 3.28
N ASP A 86 15.34 -1.38 2.64
CA ASP A 86 14.72 -1.90 1.40
C ASP A 86 14.34 -3.39 1.49
N ALA A 87 13.93 -3.84 2.70
CA ALA A 87 13.60 -5.23 2.98
C ALA A 87 12.29 -5.30 3.77
N TYR A 88 11.35 -6.09 3.24
CA TYR A 88 9.98 -6.14 3.70
C TYR A 88 9.50 -7.57 3.86
N THR A 89 8.57 -7.81 4.76
CA THR A 89 7.79 -9.05 4.82
C THR A 89 6.33 -8.73 4.58
N PHE A 90 5.72 -9.47 3.65
CA PHE A 90 4.31 -9.31 3.32
C PHE A 90 3.42 -9.68 4.51
N VAL A 91 2.42 -8.85 4.80
CA VAL A 91 1.41 -9.08 5.83
C VAL A 91 0.10 -9.48 5.17
N HIS A 92 -0.53 -8.58 4.43
CA HIS A 92 -1.73 -8.85 3.64
C HIS A 92 -1.92 -7.79 2.54
N GLU A 93 -2.77 -8.11 1.58
CA GLU A 93 -3.29 -7.15 0.61
C GLU A 93 -4.62 -6.57 1.08
N HIS A 94 -4.83 -5.30 0.82
CA HIS A 94 -6.16 -4.71 0.86
C HIS A 94 -6.91 -5.01 -0.44
N LYS A 95 -8.22 -4.94 -0.38
CA LYS A 95 -9.03 -5.09 -1.60
C LYS A 95 -8.60 -4.04 -2.62
N PRO A 96 -8.33 -4.44 -3.88
CA PRO A 96 -8.04 -3.48 -4.94
C PRO A 96 -9.17 -2.46 -5.08
N ILE A 97 -8.78 -1.22 -5.30
CA ILE A 97 -9.70 -0.10 -5.40
C ILE A 97 -9.81 0.28 -6.88
N ASP A 98 -11.03 0.19 -7.42
CA ASP A 98 -11.29 0.57 -8.80
C ASP A 98 -11.03 2.05 -9.01
N ARG A 99 -10.55 2.37 -10.19
CA ARG A 99 -10.39 3.72 -10.66
C ARG A 99 -11.75 4.42 -10.76
N GLY A 100 -11.99 5.37 -9.88
CA GLY A 100 -13.12 6.29 -9.98
C GLY A 100 -12.67 7.69 -10.35
N THR A 101 -11.87 8.29 -9.45
CA THR A 101 -11.44 9.70 -9.54
C THR A 101 -9.93 9.87 -9.70
N ASP A 102 -9.18 8.78 -9.82
CA ASP A 102 -7.72 8.75 -9.71
C ASP A 102 -7.19 9.29 -8.36
N ILE A 103 -8.07 9.30 -7.34
CA ILE A 103 -7.77 9.71 -5.97
C ILE A 103 -8.37 8.67 -5.04
N VAL A 104 -7.57 8.20 -4.09
CA VAL A 104 -7.96 7.18 -3.11
C VAL A 104 -7.64 7.66 -1.70
N ALA A 105 -8.60 7.46 -0.80
CA ALA A 105 -8.41 7.58 0.63
C ALA A 105 -8.70 6.23 1.30
N LEU A 106 -7.73 5.68 2.01
CA LEU A 106 -7.83 4.40 2.70
C LEU A 106 -7.58 4.60 4.20
N LEU A 107 -8.48 4.10 5.04
CA LEU A 107 -8.25 4.04 6.49
C LEU A 107 -7.16 3.00 6.78
N TRP A 108 -6.06 3.41 7.41
CA TRP A 108 -4.94 2.56 7.76
C TRP A 108 -4.26 3.05 9.04
N ASN A 109 -3.88 2.15 9.95
CA ASN A 109 -3.17 2.42 11.21
C ASN A 109 -3.69 3.66 11.97
N ASN A 110 -5.01 3.74 12.19
CA ASN A 110 -5.70 4.86 12.85
C ASN A 110 -5.58 6.23 12.15
N GLY A 111 -5.11 6.27 10.92
CA GLY A 111 -5.02 7.45 10.08
C GLY A 111 -5.61 7.22 8.69
N TYR A 112 -5.30 8.11 7.77
CA TYR A 112 -5.67 7.98 6.37
C TYR A 112 -4.45 7.98 5.45
N ALA A 113 -4.40 6.95 4.62
CA ALA A 113 -3.46 6.83 3.51
C ALA A 113 -4.12 7.38 2.24
N PHE A 114 -3.49 8.33 1.59
CA PHE A 114 -3.96 8.93 0.34
C PHE A 114 -3.06 8.53 -0.81
N LEU A 115 -3.66 8.16 -1.93
CA LEU A 115 -2.99 8.06 -3.22
C LEU A 115 -3.67 9.04 -4.18
N VAL A 116 -2.91 9.94 -4.79
CA VAL A 116 -3.38 10.90 -5.79
C VAL A 116 -2.66 10.62 -7.11
N ASN A 117 -3.40 10.13 -8.09
CA ASN A 117 -2.91 9.89 -9.45
C ASN A 117 -3.58 10.82 -10.48
N ASN A 118 -4.15 11.92 -9.99
CA ASN A 118 -4.81 12.95 -10.80
C ASN A 118 -3.91 14.21 -10.86
N PRO A 119 -3.30 14.52 -12.01
CA PRO A 119 -2.40 15.67 -12.14
C PRO A 119 -3.08 17.03 -12.00
N LYS A 120 -4.41 17.10 -11.96
CA LYS A 120 -5.14 18.33 -11.65
C LYS A 120 -5.15 18.64 -10.15
N CYS A 121 -5.02 17.59 -9.29
CA CYS A 121 -4.98 17.78 -7.85
C CYS A 121 -3.59 18.27 -7.43
N THR A 122 -3.50 19.48 -6.96
CA THR A 122 -2.24 20.12 -6.53
C THR A 122 -2.11 20.22 -5.01
N THR A 123 -3.20 19.99 -4.28
CA THR A 123 -3.23 20.16 -2.83
C THR A 123 -4.20 19.17 -2.18
N ILE A 124 -3.76 18.56 -1.07
CA ILE A 124 -4.65 17.87 -0.15
C ILE A 124 -4.85 18.79 1.06
N ARG A 125 -6.06 19.29 1.28
CA ARG A 125 -6.41 20.04 2.50
C ARG A 125 -6.96 19.07 3.53
N ILE A 126 -6.39 19.08 4.73
CA ILE A 126 -6.75 18.18 5.82
C ILE A 126 -7.12 19.00 7.05
N THR A 127 -8.27 18.68 7.64
CA THR A 127 -8.72 19.23 8.91
C THR A 127 -8.80 18.12 9.94
N ASP A 128 -8.04 18.21 11.02
CA ASP A 128 -8.07 17.29 12.15
C ASP A 128 -8.00 18.05 13.49
N ILE A 129 -7.71 17.34 14.58
CA ILE A 129 -7.64 17.94 15.93
C ILE A 129 -6.53 18.99 16.09
N LEU A 130 -5.55 19.03 15.18
CA LEU A 130 -4.47 20.02 15.15
C LEU A 130 -4.82 21.26 14.32
N GLY A 131 -5.97 21.24 13.65
CA GLY A 131 -6.44 22.31 12.77
C GLY A 131 -6.39 21.94 11.28
N THR A 132 -6.54 22.94 10.43
CA THR A 132 -6.51 22.77 8.97
C THR A 132 -5.13 23.05 8.43
N ARG A 133 -4.65 22.17 7.53
CA ARG A 133 -3.38 22.33 6.82
C ARG A 133 -3.46 21.85 5.38
N ASP A 134 -2.63 22.42 4.53
CA ASP A 134 -2.52 22.10 3.12
C ASP A 134 -1.22 21.34 2.86
N ILE A 135 -1.34 20.18 2.20
CA ILE A 135 -0.23 19.36 1.71
C ILE A 135 -0.12 19.61 0.22
N SER A 136 0.90 20.33 -0.20
CA SER A 136 1.12 20.64 -1.60
C SER A 136 1.73 19.45 -2.35
N ILE A 137 1.18 19.14 -3.52
CA ILE A 137 1.67 18.12 -4.44
C ILE A 137 2.48 18.83 -5.53
N LYS A 138 3.74 18.44 -5.66
CA LYS A 138 4.61 19.01 -6.68
C LYS A 138 4.25 18.46 -8.06
N GLU A 139 4.18 19.34 -9.05
CA GLU A 139 3.97 18.94 -10.45
C GLU A 139 4.98 17.87 -10.90
N GLY A 140 4.49 16.85 -11.61
CA GLY A 140 5.31 15.73 -12.11
C GLY A 140 5.66 14.66 -11.08
N THR A 141 5.09 14.71 -9.85
CA THR A 141 5.32 13.68 -8.82
C THR A 141 4.13 12.72 -8.66
N TYR A 142 3.37 12.51 -9.71
CA TYR A 142 2.24 11.56 -9.70
C TYR A 142 2.68 10.16 -10.16
N PRO A 143 2.14 9.09 -9.56
CA PRO A 143 1.23 9.10 -8.40
C PRO A 143 1.92 9.62 -7.13
N PHE A 144 1.19 10.41 -6.33
CA PHE A 144 1.64 10.93 -5.05
C PHE A 144 0.96 10.15 -3.92
N VAL A 145 1.74 9.74 -2.90
CA VAL A 145 1.22 9.06 -1.71
C VAL A 145 1.52 9.86 -0.46
N TYR A 146 0.55 9.91 0.46
CA TYR A 146 0.67 10.63 1.71
C TYR A 146 -0.07 9.91 2.83
N TYR A 147 0.49 9.93 4.03
CA TYR A 147 -0.14 9.37 5.22
C TYR A 147 -0.38 10.46 6.26
N ASN A 148 -1.63 10.54 6.73
CA ASN A 148 -2.05 11.37 7.83
C ASN A 148 -2.30 10.48 9.04
N GLU A 149 -1.43 10.56 10.05
CA GLU A 149 -1.45 9.71 11.25
C GLU A 149 -2.70 9.93 12.12
N LEU A 150 -3.31 11.10 12.01
CA LEU A 150 -4.52 11.44 12.74
C LEU A 150 -5.76 11.25 11.86
N LEU A 151 -6.86 10.81 12.47
CA LEU A 151 -8.14 10.76 11.77
C LEU A 151 -8.60 12.19 11.46
N PRO A 152 -8.71 12.57 10.18
CA PRO A 152 -9.24 13.86 9.81
C PRO A 152 -10.76 13.90 10.02
N SER A 153 -11.27 15.05 10.43
CA SER A 153 -12.70 15.34 10.42
C SER A 153 -13.19 15.68 9.00
N GLU A 154 -12.26 16.16 8.15
CA GLU A 154 -12.52 16.51 6.77
C GLU A 154 -11.21 16.45 5.96
N TYR A 155 -11.31 16.08 4.69
CA TYR A 155 -10.23 16.25 3.72
C TYR A 155 -10.81 16.62 2.35
N LEU A 156 -10.09 17.48 1.62
CA LEU A 156 -10.46 17.96 0.29
C LEU A 156 -9.26 17.83 -0.65
N PHE A 157 -9.52 17.48 -1.89
CA PHE A 157 -8.53 17.46 -2.97
C PHE A 157 -8.78 18.67 -3.87
N LEU A 158 -7.77 19.53 -4.00
CA LEU A 158 -7.94 20.83 -4.63
C LEU A 158 -7.02 20.98 -5.85
N ASP A 159 -7.53 21.66 -6.89
CA ASP A 159 -6.74 22.11 -8.03
C ASP A 159 -5.90 23.35 -7.71
N ALA A 160 -5.20 23.89 -8.71
CA ALA A 160 -4.36 25.08 -8.56
C ALA A 160 -5.17 26.36 -8.28
N GLU A 161 -6.42 26.39 -8.66
CA GLU A 161 -7.38 27.49 -8.43
C GLU A 161 -8.09 27.36 -7.08
N GLY A 162 -7.90 26.25 -6.38
CA GLY A 162 -8.53 25.95 -5.09
C GLY A 162 -9.94 25.35 -5.21
N ASN A 163 -10.33 24.89 -6.40
CA ASN A 163 -11.59 24.16 -6.58
C ASN A 163 -11.40 22.69 -6.23
N GLU A 164 -12.47 22.06 -5.77
CA GLU A 164 -12.45 20.63 -5.44
C GLU A 164 -12.32 19.77 -6.71
N VAL A 165 -11.38 18.83 -6.69
CA VAL A 165 -11.19 17.82 -7.71
C VAL A 165 -11.99 16.59 -7.31
N PRO A 166 -12.91 16.10 -8.18
CA PRO A 166 -13.76 14.96 -7.87
C PRO A 166 -13.00 13.63 -7.84
#